data_4d0c742e523f42a8a8d3de4a4d3454de
#
_entry.id   4d0c742e523f42a8a8d3de4a4d3454de
#
_cell.length_a   1.000
_cell.length_b   1.000
_cell.length_c   1.000
_cell.angle_alpha   90.00
_cell.angle_beta   90.00
_cell.angle_gamma   90.00
#
_symmetry.space_group_name_H-M   'P 1'
#
loop_
_entity.id
_entity.type
_entity.pdbx_description
1 polymer ?
#
loop_
_entity_poly.entity_id
_entity_poly.type
_entity_poly.pdbx_seq_one_letter_code
_entity_poly.pdbx_strand_id
1 'polypeptide(L)'
;MKNPIVDGWYADPEARIYNGKIYIYVTRSLPYKEQHNLDVVISSDLVDFQIEKSILDMKTFKGAEFAIWAPSVVEKNGSYYIIFAANDIHKNEEVGGLYVGISDSPSGPFKNVFNDGRPLINSFINGAQPIDAHFFKDEDTIWLFYGGWGHLNVAKLNETLTGFLPISDDIDDLIFEITPKDYVEAPCVLKIDGKYHLMYSVGSWADSSYCVKAAISDNPWGEYHYYADIMGANEIAKGPGHNGVFYYDGKFYSAYHRREPGDSNCHHRKLCIDELEIKDGKLFPISMT
;
A
#
# COMPACT_ATOMS: atom_id res chain seq x y z
N MET A 1 15.11 14.87 9.18
CA MET A 1 13.72 14.54 9.58
C MET A 1 13.79 13.82 10.92
N LYS A 2 12.78 13.91 11.75
CA LYS A 2 12.75 13.18 13.03
C LYS A 2 11.69 12.10 12.96
N ASN A 3 12.10 10.84 13.10
CA ASN A 3 11.18 9.69 13.19
C ASN A 3 10.87 9.32 14.66
N PRO A 4 9.64 8.88 14.97
CA PRO A 4 8.46 8.86 14.11
C PRO A 4 7.96 10.27 13.77
N ILE A 5 7.32 10.44 12.59
CA ILE A 5 6.90 11.76 12.09
C ILE A 5 5.64 12.31 12.75
N VAL A 6 4.83 11.46 13.36
CA VAL A 6 3.62 11.85 14.13
C VAL A 6 3.49 10.99 15.38
N ASP A 7 2.78 11.51 16.38
CA ASP A 7 2.41 10.75 17.56
C ASP A 7 1.27 9.77 17.26
N GLY A 8 1.28 8.64 17.96
CA GLY A 8 0.28 7.58 17.79
C GLY A 8 0.81 6.36 17.05
N TRP A 9 -0.09 5.43 16.76
CA TRP A 9 0.23 4.17 16.10
C TRP A 9 -0.45 4.12 14.74
N TYR A 10 0.38 4.17 13.71
CA TYR A 10 -0.03 4.14 12.32
C TYR A 10 0.83 3.15 11.53
N ALA A 11 0.20 2.48 10.59
CA ALA A 11 0.80 1.43 9.80
C ALA A 11 0.42 1.52 8.32
N ASP A 12 1.04 0.68 7.52
CA ASP A 12 0.70 0.41 6.13
C ASP A 12 0.60 1.70 5.29
N PRO A 13 1.64 2.57 5.34
CA PRO A 13 1.57 3.87 4.70
C PRO A 13 1.69 3.79 3.19
N GLU A 14 0.80 4.50 2.52
CA GLU A 14 0.90 4.82 1.10
C GLU A 14 1.08 6.34 0.93
N ALA A 15 2.12 6.77 0.24
CA ALA A 15 2.45 8.18 0.10
C ALA A 15 2.31 8.69 -1.33
N ARG A 16 1.68 9.85 -1.50
CA ARG A 16 1.46 10.52 -2.79
C ARG A 16 1.71 12.02 -2.68
N ILE A 17 2.03 12.64 -3.82
CA ILE A 17 2.15 14.09 -3.95
C ILE A 17 0.98 14.61 -4.78
N TYR A 18 0.19 15.48 -4.18
CA TYR A 18 -0.90 16.17 -4.87
C TYR A 18 -0.82 17.67 -4.60
N ASN A 19 -0.83 18.47 -5.66
CA ASN A 19 -0.79 19.95 -5.57
C ASN A 19 0.38 20.46 -4.68
N GLY A 20 1.56 19.82 -4.79
CA GLY A 20 2.77 20.18 -4.03
C GLY A 20 2.76 19.79 -2.57
N LYS A 21 1.74 19.07 -2.09
CA LYS A 21 1.68 18.53 -0.73
C LYS A 21 1.85 17.01 -0.72
N ILE A 22 2.42 16.51 0.36
CA ILE A 22 2.60 15.10 0.65
C ILE A 22 1.36 14.61 1.41
N TYR A 23 0.74 13.55 0.90
CA TYR A 23 -0.38 12.84 1.54
C TYR A 23 0.08 11.43 1.85
N ILE A 24 0.03 11.04 3.12
CA ILE A 24 0.40 9.70 3.58
C ILE A 24 -0.85 9.07 4.19
N TYR A 25 -1.45 8.15 3.44
CA TYR A 25 -2.63 7.41 3.85
C TYR A 25 -2.20 6.26 4.74
N VAL A 26 -2.90 6.05 5.86
CA VAL A 26 -2.43 5.12 6.89
C VAL A 26 -3.56 4.31 7.51
N THR A 27 -3.23 3.09 7.90
CA THR A 27 -4.02 2.27 8.81
C THR A 27 -3.85 2.78 10.24
N ARG A 28 -4.95 2.89 11.01
CA ARG A 28 -4.86 3.02 12.47
C ARG A 28 -4.37 1.72 13.06
N SER A 29 -3.18 1.69 13.64
CA SER A 29 -2.57 0.47 14.16
C SER A 29 -3.11 0.13 15.56
N LEU A 30 -4.37 -0.31 15.60
CA LEU A 30 -5.16 -0.71 16.76
C LEU A 30 -5.51 -2.21 16.69
N PRO A 31 -6.09 -2.83 17.72
CA PRO A 31 -6.70 -4.14 17.58
C PRO A 31 -7.75 -4.18 16.43
N TYR A 32 -7.78 -5.24 15.66
CA TYR A 32 -8.53 -5.32 14.39
C TYR A 32 -9.99 -4.84 14.49
N LYS A 33 -10.68 -5.20 15.57
CA LYS A 33 -12.07 -4.82 15.81
C LYS A 33 -12.28 -3.32 16.10
N GLU A 34 -11.20 -2.57 16.30
CA GLU A 34 -11.21 -1.12 16.55
C GLU A 34 -10.80 -0.30 15.32
N GLN A 35 -10.41 -0.97 14.24
CA GLN A 35 -9.95 -0.34 12.99
C GLN A 35 -11.15 -0.11 12.06
N HIS A 36 -11.88 0.99 12.26
CA HIS A 36 -13.15 1.28 11.56
C HIS A 36 -13.02 2.32 10.45
N ASN A 37 -11.87 2.93 10.25
CA ASN A 37 -11.64 3.96 9.23
C ASN A 37 -10.13 4.16 9.02
N LEU A 38 -9.77 4.91 7.98
CA LEU A 38 -8.41 5.31 7.65
C LEU A 38 -8.18 6.78 7.98
N ASP A 39 -6.93 7.16 8.14
CA ASP A 39 -6.49 8.53 8.31
C ASP A 39 -5.49 8.93 7.21
N VAL A 40 -5.29 10.24 7.02
CA VAL A 40 -4.24 10.76 6.16
C VAL A 40 -3.39 11.77 6.91
N VAL A 41 -2.08 11.62 6.79
CA VAL A 41 -1.08 12.55 7.32
C VAL A 41 -0.61 13.44 6.18
N ILE A 42 -0.64 14.76 6.38
CA ILE A 42 -0.38 15.75 5.34
C ILE A 42 0.78 16.64 5.75
N SER A 43 1.70 16.90 4.83
CA SER A 43 2.80 17.83 5.01
C SER A 43 3.07 18.60 3.71
N SER A 44 3.63 19.81 3.83
CA SER A 44 4.14 20.58 2.70
C SER A 44 5.66 20.78 2.72
N ASP A 45 6.35 20.24 3.73
CA ASP A 45 7.78 20.55 3.96
C ASP A 45 8.58 19.40 4.60
N LEU A 46 7.95 18.25 4.90
CA LEU A 46 8.53 17.14 5.66
C LEU A 46 8.97 17.48 7.09
N VAL A 47 8.44 18.58 7.64
CA VAL A 47 8.75 19.05 9.00
C VAL A 47 7.48 19.10 9.84
N ASP A 48 6.46 19.79 9.33
CA ASP A 48 5.17 19.93 9.99
C ASP A 48 4.15 18.98 9.37
N PHE A 49 3.57 18.11 10.20
CA PHE A 49 2.60 17.10 9.78
C PHE A 49 1.25 17.33 10.47
N GLN A 50 0.19 17.29 9.68
CA GLN A 50 -1.19 17.39 10.14
C GLN A 50 -1.91 16.07 9.86
N ILE A 51 -2.82 15.65 10.74
CA ILE A 51 -3.59 14.41 10.58
C ILE A 51 -5.05 14.77 10.35
N GLU A 52 -5.58 14.36 9.19
CA GLU A 52 -7.02 14.35 8.93
C GLU A 52 -7.54 12.94 9.18
N LYS A 53 -8.53 12.84 10.05
CA LYS A 53 -9.06 11.55 10.53
C LYS A 53 -10.33 11.16 9.81
N SER A 54 -10.51 9.82 9.63
CA SER A 54 -11.77 9.24 9.14
C SER A 54 -12.11 9.70 7.72
N ILE A 55 -11.21 9.43 6.80
CA ILE A 55 -11.29 9.86 5.39
C ILE A 55 -12.28 9.05 4.55
N LEU A 56 -12.92 8.02 5.09
CA LEU A 56 -13.91 7.20 4.40
C LEU A 56 -15.34 7.51 4.90
N ASP A 57 -16.28 7.70 3.99
CA ASP A 57 -17.72 7.66 4.31
C ASP A 57 -18.19 6.20 4.39
N MET A 58 -17.96 5.59 5.56
CA MET A 58 -18.20 4.16 5.82
C MET A 58 -19.62 3.70 5.53
N LYS A 59 -20.60 4.60 5.52
CA LYS A 59 -22.00 4.27 5.21
C LYS A 59 -22.18 3.80 3.77
N THR A 60 -21.26 4.15 2.88
CA THR A 60 -21.30 3.78 1.47
C THR A 60 -20.61 2.43 1.18
N PHE A 61 -19.79 1.90 2.10
CA PHE A 61 -19.07 0.64 1.96
C PHE A 61 -19.82 -0.48 2.68
N LYS A 62 -20.76 -1.12 1.97
CA LYS A 62 -21.63 -2.13 2.56
C LYS A 62 -20.86 -3.36 3.02
N GLY A 63 -20.99 -3.69 4.29
CA GLY A 63 -20.34 -4.84 4.91
C GLY A 63 -18.90 -4.60 5.37
N ALA A 64 -18.27 -3.45 5.08
CA ALA A 64 -16.99 -3.09 5.65
C ALA A 64 -17.17 -2.57 7.08
N GLU A 65 -16.79 -3.35 8.08
CA GLU A 65 -17.09 -3.05 9.49
C GLU A 65 -15.86 -2.83 10.34
N PHE A 66 -14.79 -3.59 10.13
CA PHE A 66 -13.56 -3.56 10.93
C PHE A 66 -12.35 -3.96 10.07
N ALA A 67 -11.15 -3.96 10.65
CA ALA A 67 -9.92 -4.28 9.94
C ALA A 67 -9.83 -3.50 8.62
N ILE A 68 -10.05 -2.19 8.70
CA ILE A 68 -9.96 -1.28 7.56
C ILE A 68 -8.49 -0.94 7.37
N TRP A 69 -7.85 -1.52 6.33
CA TRP A 69 -6.40 -1.59 6.19
C TRP A 69 -5.85 -1.13 4.87
N ALA A 70 -4.53 -0.78 4.93
CA ALA A 70 -3.62 -0.70 3.81
C ALA A 70 -4.20 0.09 2.62
N PRO A 71 -4.41 1.39 2.81
CA PRO A 71 -4.93 2.24 1.74
C PRO A 71 -3.90 2.44 0.63
N SER A 72 -4.34 2.48 -0.62
CA SER A 72 -3.58 3.04 -1.72
C SER A 72 -4.44 4.02 -2.50
N VAL A 73 -3.86 5.15 -2.95
CA VAL A 73 -4.61 6.22 -3.60
C VAL A 73 -3.98 6.59 -4.95
N VAL A 74 -4.82 6.83 -5.94
CA VAL A 74 -4.41 7.33 -7.26
C VAL A 74 -5.32 8.47 -7.71
N GLU A 75 -4.74 9.47 -8.37
CA GLU A 75 -5.50 10.52 -9.06
C GLU A 75 -5.75 10.10 -10.51
N LYS A 76 -6.99 10.26 -10.95
CA LYS A 76 -7.39 10.09 -12.37
C LYS A 76 -8.46 11.11 -12.74
N ASN A 77 -8.18 11.90 -13.78
CA ASN A 77 -9.10 12.89 -14.36
C ASN A 77 -9.67 13.89 -13.32
N GLY A 78 -8.84 14.33 -12.36
CA GLY A 78 -9.22 15.28 -11.33
C GLY A 78 -10.00 14.70 -10.16
N SER A 79 -10.25 13.40 -10.15
CA SER A 79 -10.82 12.67 -9.01
C SER A 79 -9.76 11.77 -8.35
N TYR A 80 -9.92 11.53 -7.07
CA TYR A 80 -9.04 10.66 -6.28
C TYR A 80 -9.76 9.35 -5.98
N TYR A 81 -9.06 8.25 -6.22
CA TYR A 81 -9.58 6.90 -5.96
C TYR A 81 -8.74 6.26 -4.86
N ILE A 82 -9.39 5.70 -3.86
CA ILE A 82 -8.75 4.92 -2.79
C ILE A 82 -9.16 3.47 -2.90
N ILE A 83 -8.21 2.55 -2.68
CA ILE A 83 -8.49 1.13 -2.45
C ILE A 83 -8.00 0.76 -1.06
N PHE A 84 -8.75 -0.10 -0.36
CA PHE A 84 -8.39 -0.58 0.98
C PHE A 84 -9.02 -1.95 1.25
N ALA A 85 -8.45 -2.69 2.18
CA ALA A 85 -8.98 -3.97 2.64
C ALA A 85 -9.96 -3.77 3.81
N ALA A 86 -10.93 -4.67 3.93
CA ALA A 86 -11.86 -4.71 5.06
C ALA A 86 -12.17 -6.13 5.53
N ASN A 87 -12.38 -6.27 6.86
CA ASN A 87 -12.87 -7.43 7.59
C ASN A 87 -11.94 -8.62 7.71
N ASP A 88 -10.68 -8.55 7.23
CA ASP A 88 -9.70 -9.64 7.39
C ASP A 88 -10.29 -11.00 7.00
N ILE A 89 -10.80 -11.13 5.77
CA ILE A 89 -11.46 -12.37 5.32
C ILE A 89 -10.47 -13.52 5.15
N HIS A 90 -10.85 -14.72 5.60
CA HIS A 90 -10.05 -15.94 5.56
C HIS A 90 -10.61 -17.01 4.61
N LYS A 91 -11.78 -16.75 4.04
CA LYS A 91 -12.45 -17.61 3.04
C LYS A 91 -13.46 -16.82 2.20
N ASN A 92 -13.82 -17.35 1.05
CA ASN A 92 -14.68 -16.67 0.06
C ASN A 92 -16.10 -16.37 0.54
N GLU A 93 -16.60 -17.10 1.55
CA GLU A 93 -17.96 -16.92 2.09
C GLU A 93 -18.06 -15.77 3.10
N GLU A 94 -16.92 -15.20 3.52
CA GLU A 94 -16.91 -14.08 4.46
C GLU A 94 -17.17 -12.76 3.73
N VAL A 95 -17.81 -11.83 4.44
CA VAL A 95 -18.08 -10.49 3.92
C VAL A 95 -16.84 -9.61 4.13
N GLY A 96 -16.32 -9.03 3.07
CA GLY A 96 -15.13 -8.19 3.12
C GLY A 96 -14.35 -8.22 1.81
N GLY A 97 -13.07 -7.91 1.88
CA GLY A 97 -12.15 -7.86 0.74
C GLY A 97 -11.70 -6.45 0.39
N LEU A 98 -11.40 -6.18 -0.89
CA LEU A 98 -10.90 -4.91 -1.38
C LEU A 98 -12.03 -4.01 -1.87
N TYR A 99 -12.17 -2.85 -1.26
CA TYR A 99 -13.16 -1.82 -1.62
C TYR A 99 -12.47 -0.66 -2.35
N VAL A 100 -13.17 -0.06 -3.31
CA VAL A 100 -12.71 1.14 -4.01
C VAL A 100 -13.64 2.30 -3.69
N GLY A 101 -13.04 3.43 -3.30
CA GLY A 101 -13.76 4.69 -3.06
C GLY A 101 -13.31 5.81 -3.99
N ILE A 102 -14.15 6.81 -4.19
CA ILE A 102 -13.87 8.02 -4.99
C ILE A 102 -14.16 9.28 -4.17
N SER A 103 -13.36 10.32 -4.41
CA SER A 103 -13.55 11.66 -3.83
C SER A 103 -13.02 12.74 -4.78
N ASP A 104 -13.54 13.95 -4.67
CA ASP A 104 -13.02 15.16 -5.34
C ASP A 104 -11.85 15.80 -4.57
N SER A 105 -11.53 15.27 -3.39
CA SER A 105 -10.43 15.73 -2.53
C SER A 105 -9.48 14.58 -2.21
N PRO A 106 -8.15 14.80 -2.18
CA PRO A 106 -7.19 13.78 -1.75
C PRO A 106 -7.33 13.39 -0.28
N SER A 107 -7.96 14.23 0.56
CA SER A 107 -8.28 13.91 1.96
C SER A 107 -9.65 13.25 2.13
N GLY A 108 -10.38 12.96 1.07
CA GLY A 108 -11.75 12.45 1.17
C GLY A 108 -12.82 13.53 1.49
N PRO A 109 -13.99 13.18 2.03
CA PRO A 109 -14.37 11.80 2.32
C PRO A 109 -14.55 10.95 1.05
N PHE A 110 -13.98 9.77 1.06
CA PHE A 110 -14.15 8.83 -0.06
C PHE A 110 -15.45 8.05 0.08
N LYS A 111 -16.18 7.89 -1.01
CA LYS A 111 -17.42 7.11 -1.12
C LYS A 111 -17.23 5.93 -2.05
N ASN A 112 -17.89 4.82 -1.79
CA ASN A 112 -17.78 3.63 -2.65
C ASN A 112 -18.13 3.97 -4.11
N VAL A 113 -17.33 3.49 -5.05
CA VAL A 113 -17.57 3.68 -6.51
C VAL A 113 -18.80 2.89 -6.99
N PHE A 114 -19.18 1.83 -6.28
CA PHE A 114 -20.37 1.04 -6.59
C PHE A 114 -21.58 1.53 -5.80
N ASN A 115 -22.68 1.82 -6.48
CA ASN A 115 -23.91 2.30 -5.85
C ASN A 115 -24.53 1.30 -4.84
N ASP A 116 -24.24 0.02 -5.01
CA ASP A 116 -24.69 -1.05 -4.10
C ASP A 116 -23.75 -1.25 -2.90
N GLY A 117 -22.61 -0.53 -2.87
CA GLY A 117 -21.66 -0.52 -1.77
C GLY A 117 -20.74 -1.73 -1.70
N ARG A 118 -20.74 -2.61 -2.72
CA ARG A 118 -19.96 -3.85 -2.73
C ARG A 118 -18.44 -3.60 -2.83
N PRO A 119 -17.61 -4.60 -2.47
CA PRO A 119 -16.18 -4.59 -2.80
C PRO A 119 -15.92 -4.79 -4.30
N LEU A 120 -14.72 -4.41 -4.75
CA LEU A 120 -14.19 -4.74 -6.09
C LEU A 120 -13.76 -6.21 -6.14
N ILE A 121 -13.08 -6.70 -5.10
CA ILE A 121 -12.59 -8.08 -4.97
C ILE A 121 -13.01 -8.60 -3.60
N ASN A 122 -13.72 -9.72 -3.55
CA ASN A 122 -14.23 -10.34 -2.33
C ASN A 122 -13.90 -11.83 -2.23
N SER A 123 -12.92 -12.29 -2.97
CA SER A 123 -12.56 -13.72 -3.03
C SER A 123 -11.06 -13.90 -3.18
N PHE A 124 -10.61 -15.09 -2.81
CA PHE A 124 -9.22 -15.51 -3.00
C PHE A 124 -9.02 -15.92 -4.46
N ILE A 125 -8.32 -15.09 -5.22
CA ILE A 125 -7.94 -15.37 -6.59
C ILE A 125 -6.47 -15.78 -6.59
N ASN A 126 -6.14 -16.90 -7.22
CA ASN A 126 -4.79 -17.49 -7.22
C ASN A 126 -4.21 -17.74 -5.80
N GLY A 127 -5.09 -17.95 -4.80
CA GLY A 127 -4.68 -18.14 -3.40
C GLY A 127 -4.41 -16.86 -2.60
N ALA A 128 -4.41 -15.70 -3.24
CA ALA A 128 -4.14 -14.43 -2.58
C ALA A 128 -5.30 -13.99 -1.68
N GLN A 129 -5.03 -13.73 -0.41
CA GLN A 129 -5.94 -12.99 0.45
C GLN A 129 -6.13 -11.58 -0.15
N PRO A 130 -7.37 -11.07 -0.30
CA PRO A 130 -7.61 -9.76 -0.89
C PRO A 130 -7.31 -8.62 0.10
N ILE A 131 -6.04 -8.37 0.33
CA ILE A 131 -5.48 -7.31 1.18
C ILE A 131 -4.33 -6.59 0.46
N ASP A 132 -3.81 -5.53 1.06
CA ASP A 132 -2.58 -4.84 0.72
C ASP A 132 -2.51 -4.42 -0.75
N ALA A 133 -3.55 -3.73 -1.18
CA ALA A 133 -3.66 -3.28 -2.55
C ALA A 133 -2.80 -2.04 -2.81
N HIS A 134 -2.11 -2.02 -3.95
CA HIS A 134 -1.32 -0.90 -4.42
C HIS A 134 -1.74 -0.48 -5.83
N PHE A 135 -2.18 0.77 -5.99
CA PHE A 135 -2.38 1.39 -7.29
C PHE A 135 -1.05 1.90 -7.85
N PHE A 136 -0.71 1.43 -9.03
CA PHE A 136 0.42 1.91 -9.78
C PHE A 136 -0.04 2.52 -11.11
N LYS A 137 0.22 3.83 -11.31
CA LYS A 137 -0.09 4.55 -12.54
C LYS A 137 1.14 4.54 -13.45
N ASP A 138 1.00 3.91 -14.61
CA ASP A 138 1.99 3.92 -15.68
C ASP A 138 1.38 4.59 -16.92
N GLU A 139 1.78 5.82 -17.17
CA GLU A 139 1.14 6.70 -18.18
C GLU A 139 -0.37 6.82 -17.94
N ASP A 140 -1.20 6.34 -18.88
CA ASP A 140 -2.66 6.36 -18.77
C ASP A 140 -3.24 5.09 -18.15
N THR A 141 -2.42 4.06 -17.94
CA THR A 141 -2.83 2.77 -17.38
C THR A 141 -2.71 2.78 -15.86
N ILE A 142 -3.75 2.32 -15.18
CA ILE A 142 -3.70 2.06 -13.75
C ILE A 142 -3.67 0.55 -13.53
N TRP A 143 -2.60 0.10 -12.90
CA TRP A 143 -2.39 -1.26 -12.47
C TRP A 143 -2.77 -1.40 -11.00
N LEU A 144 -3.34 -2.54 -10.64
CA LEU A 144 -3.60 -2.96 -9.27
C LEU A 144 -2.72 -4.14 -8.93
N PHE A 145 -1.88 -3.97 -7.92
CA PHE A 145 -1.13 -5.07 -7.29
C PHE A 145 -1.79 -5.35 -5.95
N TYR A 146 -2.03 -6.61 -5.61
CA TYR A 146 -2.63 -6.94 -4.33
C TYR A 146 -2.38 -8.39 -3.92
N GLY A 147 -2.40 -8.65 -2.64
CA GLY A 147 -2.44 -10.00 -2.11
C GLY A 147 -1.65 -10.18 -0.84
N GLY A 148 -2.15 -11.06 -0.01
CA GLY A 148 -1.50 -11.60 1.19
C GLY A 148 -1.30 -13.10 1.09
N TRP A 149 -0.82 -13.69 2.21
CA TRP A 149 -0.60 -15.12 2.37
C TRP A 149 0.40 -15.73 1.38
N GLY A 150 1.37 -14.93 0.94
CA GLY A 150 2.41 -15.40 0.05
C GLY A 150 2.01 -15.45 -1.43
N HIS A 151 0.93 -14.79 -1.81
CA HIS A 151 0.45 -14.69 -3.18
C HIS A 151 0.27 -13.24 -3.61
N LEU A 152 0.85 -12.86 -4.74
CA LEU A 152 0.73 -11.53 -5.33
C LEU A 152 0.06 -11.60 -6.68
N ASN A 153 -1.03 -10.87 -6.84
CA ASN A 153 -1.72 -10.67 -8.10
C ASN A 153 -1.44 -9.29 -8.70
N VAL A 154 -1.47 -9.21 -10.01
CA VAL A 154 -1.57 -7.96 -10.78
C VAL A 154 -2.81 -7.98 -11.65
N ALA A 155 -3.45 -6.81 -11.80
CA ALA A 155 -4.58 -6.60 -12.69
C ALA A 155 -4.47 -5.24 -13.38
N LYS A 156 -4.92 -5.16 -14.63
CA LYS A 156 -5.07 -3.90 -15.36
C LYS A 156 -6.49 -3.38 -15.15
N LEU A 157 -6.63 -2.19 -14.59
CA LEU A 157 -7.96 -1.63 -14.31
C LEU A 157 -8.57 -0.95 -15.54
N ASN A 158 -9.89 -1.02 -15.62
CA ASN A 158 -10.67 -0.28 -16.61
C ASN A 158 -10.72 1.23 -16.30
N GLU A 159 -11.31 2.03 -17.20
CA GLU A 159 -11.36 3.48 -17.07
C GLU A 159 -12.04 4.00 -15.80
N THR A 160 -12.98 3.26 -15.25
CA THR A 160 -13.75 3.65 -14.05
C THR A 160 -13.22 3.03 -12.76
N LEU A 161 -12.14 2.25 -12.83
CA LEU A 161 -11.54 1.47 -11.72
C LEU A 161 -12.53 0.53 -11.00
N THR A 162 -13.53 0.04 -11.75
CA THR A 162 -14.61 -0.83 -11.26
C THR A 162 -14.57 -2.24 -11.84
N GLY A 163 -13.54 -2.53 -12.63
CA GLY A 163 -13.35 -3.82 -13.31
C GLY A 163 -11.99 -3.91 -13.95
N PHE A 164 -11.74 -5.03 -14.60
CA PHE A 164 -10.45 -5.39 -15.12
C PHE A 164 -10.45 -5.52 -16.64
N LEU A 165 -9.29 -5.34 -17.24
CA LEU A 165 -8.99 -5.54 -18.66
C LEU A 165 -7.96 -6.68 -18.79
N PRO A 166 -7.84 -7.34 -19.96
CA PRO A 166 -6.74 -8.25 -20.21
C PRO A 166 -5.38 -7.62 -19.90
N ILE A 167 -4.47 -8.39 -19.33
CA ILE A 167 -3.14 -7.93 -18.92
C ILE A 167 -2.36 -7.35 -20.12
N SER A 168 -2.37 -8.08 -21.25
CA SER A 168 -1.72 -7.66 -22.50
C SER A 168 -2.42 -8.32 -23.69
N ASP A 169 -1.97 -8.03 -24.90
CA ASP A 169 -2.48 -8.68 -26.12
C ASP A 169 -2.21 -10.20 -26.15
N ASP A 170 -1.21 -10.66 -25.40
CA ASP A 170 -0.83 -12.07 -25.32
C ASP A 170 -1.33 -12.77 -24.05
N ILE A 171 -1.90 -12.04 -23.09
CA ILE A 171 -2.37 -12.54 -21.79
C ILE A 171 -3.80 -12.08 -21.57
N ASP A 172 -4.75 -12.99 -21.84
CA ASP A 172 -6.20 -12.72 -21.69
C ASP A 172 -6.68 -12.71 -20.23
N ASP A 173 -5.84 -13.15 -19.27
CA ASP A 173 -6.17 -13.14 -17.87
C ASP A 173 -6.47 -11.72 -17.40
N LEU A 174 -7.53 -11.57 -16.62
CA LEU A 174 -7.93 -10.29 -16.00
C LEU A 174 -7.18 -10.01 -14.69
N ILE A 175 -6.79 -11.08 -13.99
CA ILE A 175 -6.00 -11.07 -12.76
C ILE A 175 -4.94 -12.17 -12.88
N PHE A 176 -3.68 -11.77 -12.83
CA PHE A 176 -2.54 -12.62 -13.12
C PHE A 176 -1.61 -12.72 -11.91
N GLU A 177 -1.19 -13.93 -11.53
CA GLU A 177 -0.29 -14.14 -10.40
C GLU A 177 1.17 -13.86 -10.80
N ILE A 178 1.87 -13.06 -9.96
CA ILE A 178 3.25 -12.63 -10.20
C ILE A 178 4.15 -12.77 -8.97
N THR A 179 3.81 -13.64 -8.06
CA THR A 179 4.45 -13.82 -6.74
C THR A 179 5.97 -13.95 -6.83
N PRO A 180 6.77 -12.98 -6.36
CA PRO A 180 8.22 -13.12 -6.29
C PRO A 180 8.64 -14.01 -5.12
N LYS A 181 9.90 -14.42 -5.13
CA LYS A 181 10.47 -15.26 -4.06
C LYS A 181 10.29 -14.64 -2.67
N ASP A 182 9.85 -15.44 -1.72
CA ASP A 182 9.64 -15.10 -0.29
C ASP A 182 8.56 -14.03 -0.05
N TYR A 183 7.79 -13.62 -1.05
CA TYR A 183 6.70 -12.65 -0.88
C TYR A 183 5.70 -13.10 0.19
N VAL A 184 5.27 -12.17 1.03
CA VAL A 184 4.17 -12.39 1.98
C VAL A 184 3.02 -11.44 1.71
N GLU A 185 3.31 -10.11 1.58
CA GLU A 185 2.28 -9.07 1.44
C GLU A 185 2.91 -7.71 1.05
N ALA A 186 2.10 -6.65 0.99
CA ALA A 186 2.50 -5.24 0.89
C ALA A 186 3.32 -4.89 -0.36
N PRO A 187 2.79 -5.07 -1.56
CA PRO A 187 3.48 -4.66 -2.79
C PRO A 187 3.51 -3.14 -2.92
N CYS A 188 4.66 -2.60 -3.34
CA CYS A 188 4.83 -1.20 -3.72
C CYS A 188 5.67 -1.14 -4.99
N VAL A 189 5.11 -0.62 -6.08
CA VAL A 189 5.76 -0.59 -7.39
C VAL A 189 6.15 0.82 -7.77
N LEU A 190 7.35 0.97 -8.33
CA LEU A 190 7.81 2.20 -8.97
C LEU A 190 8.54 1.87 -10.28
N LYS A 191 8.54 2.82 -11.22
CA LYS A 191 9.24 2.69 -12.50
C LYS A 191 10.48 3.58 -12.51
N ILE A 192 11.65 2.98 -12.76
CA ILE A 192 12.94 3.68 -12.83
C ILE A 192 13.63 3.22 -14.12
N ASP A 193 14.04 4.16 -14.96
CA ASP A 193 14.76 3.90 -16.21
C ASP A 193 14.10 2.83 -17.09
N GLY A 194 12.76 2.85 -17.13
CA GLY A 194 11.95 1.92 -17.92
C GLY A 194 11.78 0.53 -17.32
N LYS A 195 12.34 0.26 -16.12
CA LYS A 195 12.18 -0.99 -15.36
C LYS A 195 11.20 -0.83 -14.22
N TYR A 196 10.50 -1.91 -13.86
CA TYR A 196 9.56 -1.97 -12.76
C TYR A 196 10.23 -2.56 -11.53
N HIS A 197 10.28 -1.78 -10.45
CA HIS A 197 10.82 -2.19 -9.17
C HIS A 197 9.65 -2.46 -8.23
N LEU A 198 9.55 -3.70 -7.76
CA LEU A 198 8.59 -4.14 -6.78
C LEU A 198 9.28 -4.26 -5.43
N MET A 199 8.92 -3.40 -4.48
CA MET A 199 9.19 -3.63 -3.06
C MET A 199 8.04 -4.39 -2.44
N TYR A 200 8.34 -5.29 -1.52
CA TYR A 200 7.34 -6.13 -0.86
C TYR A 200 7.82 -6.60 0.51
N SER A 201 6.89 -6.89 1.38
CA SER A 201 7.20 -7.36 2.72
C SER A 201 7.31 -8.89 2.77
N VAL A 202 8.25 -9.36 3.58
CA VAL A 202 8.46 -10.76 3.92
C VAL A 202 8.48 -10.94 5.44
N GLY A 203 8.32 -12.16 5.92
CA GLY A 203 8.26 -12.47 7.36
C GLY A 203 6.90 -12.16 7.97
N SER A 204 6.85 -12.03 9.28
CA SER A 204 5.62 -11.79 10.04
C SER A 204 5.55 -10.35 10.53
N TRP A 205 4.48 -9.62 10.17
CA TRP A 205 4.24 -8.25 10.66
C TRP A 205 4.19 -8.16 12.20
N ALA A 206 3.94 -9.27 12.88
CA ALA A 206 3.82 -9.33 14.33
C ALA A 206 5.17 -9.46 15.09
N ASP A 207 6.28 -9.75 14.39
CA ASP A 207 7.58 -9.95 15.03
C ASP A 207 8.74 -9.23 14.31
N SER A 208 9.99 -9.58 14.62
CA SER A 208 11.18 -8.93 14.06
C SER A 208 11.61 -9.48 12.71
N SER A 209 10.96 -10.52 12.20
CA SER A 209 11.27 -11.07 10.88
C SER A 209 10.70 -10.24 9.74
N TYR A 210 9.74 -9.35 10.04
CA TYR A 210 9.16 -8.46 9.02
C TYR A 210 10.21 -7.51 8.46
N CYS A 211 10.33 -7.50 7.14
CA CYS A 211 11.31 -6.70 6.43
C CYS A 211 10.86 -6.47 4.99
N VAL A 212 11.56 -5.60 4.25
CA VAL A 212 11.24 -5.27 2.86
C VAL A 212 12.35 -5.73 1.94
N LYS A 213 11.96 -6.43 0.88
CA LYS A 213 12.81 -6.82 -0.25
C LYS A 213 12.44 -6.06 -1.52
N ALA A 214 13.35 -6.05 -2.50
CA ALA A 214 13.11 -5.50 -3.82
C ALA A 214 13.41 -6.51 -4.92
N ALA A 215 12.53 -6.53 -5.91
CA ALA A 215 12.67 -7.29 -7.16
C ALA A 215 12.48 -6.36 -8.36
N ILE A 216 12.97 -6.77 -9.53
CA ILE A 216 12.93 -5.97 -10.76
C ILE A 216 12.37 -6.79 -11.92
N SER A 217 11.62 -6.13 -12.81
CA SER A 217 11.09 -6.70 -14.04
C SER A 217 11.11 -5.71 -15.20
N ASP A 218 11.00 -6.23 -16.41
CA ASP A 218 10.81 -5.43 -17.64
C ASP A 218 9.36 -5.02 -17.88
N ASN A 219 8.41 -5.72 -17.23
CA ASN A 219 6.97 -5.52 -17.37
C ASN A 219 6.27 -5.38 -16.01
N PRO A 220 5.16 -4.65 -15.90
CA PRO A 220 4.41 -4.56 -14.64
C PRO A 220 3.83 -5.91 -14.20
N TRP A 221 3.60 -6.83 -15.13
CA TRP A 221 3.09 -8.18 -14.86
C TRP A 221 4.18 -9.27 -14.69
N GLY A 222 5.46 -8.87 -14.42
CA GLY A 222 6.55 -9.81 -14.11
C GLY A 222 7.32 -10.27 -15.36
N GLU A 223 8.20 -11.26 -15.27
CA GLU A 223 8.65 -11.95 -14.06
C GLU A 223 9.54 -11.05 -13.18
N TYR A 224 9.30 -11.02 -11.86
CA TYR A 224 10.08 -10.19 -10.93
C TYR A 224 11.25 -10.97 -10.33
N HIS A 225 12.48 -10.46 -10.51
CA HIS A 225 13.71 -11.07 -10.01
C HIS A 225 14.23 -10.29 -8.80
N TYR A 226 14.33 -10.96 -7.64
CA TYR A 226 14.92 -10.38 -6.43
C TYR A 226 16.34 -9.86 -6.67
N TYR A 227 16.65 -8.70 -6.08
CA TYR A 227 18.01 -8.14 -6.18
C TYR A 227 18.52 -7.46 -4.91
N ALA A 228 17.68 -7.07 -3.94
CA ALA A 228 18.13 -6.36 -2.74
C ALA A 228 17.19 -6.55 -1.54
N ASP A 229 17.78 -6.50 -0.33
CA ASP A 229 17.06 -6.21 0.90
C ASP A 229 17.05 -4.70 1.11
N ILE A 230 15.87 -4.12 1.37
CA ILE A 230 15.68 -2.66 1.46
C ILE A 230 15.65 -2.17 2.90
N MET A 231 14.97 -2.88 3.79
CA MET A 231 14.99 -2.62 5.22
C MET A 231 14.67 -3.87 6.02
N GLY A 232 15.21 -3.95 7.23
CA GLY A 232 14.99 -5.06 8.16
C GLY A 232 15.23 -4.61 9.59
N ALA A 233 14.95 -5.47 10.55
CA ALA A 233 15.14 -5.18 11.97
C ALA A 233 16.60 -4.83 12.29
N ASN A 234 16.80 -3.84 13.15
CA ASN A 234 18.10 -3.38 13.60
C ASN A 234 18.04 -2.85 15.05
N GLU A 235 19.05 -2.07 15.49
CA GLU A 235 19.12 -1.52 16.84
C GLU A 235 18.02 -0.52 17.19
N ILE A 236 17.39 0.12 16.17
CA ILE A 236 16.34 1.14 16.35
C ILE A 236 14.98 0.74 15.79
N ALA A 237 14.89 -0.39 15.09
CA ALA A 237 13.68 -0.81 14.40
C ALA A 237 13.40 -2.31 14.58
N LYS A 238 12.16 -2.64 14.92
CA LYS A 238 11.63 -3.99 14.95
C LYS A 238 10.50 -4.12 13.95
N GLY A 239 10.63 -5.07 13.02
CA GLY A 239 9.62 -5.34 12.00
C GLY A 239 9.27 -4.13 11.14
N PRO A 240 10.27 -3.44 10.52
CA PRO A 240 9.98 -2.38 9.57
C PRO A 240 9.40 -2.98 8.29
N GLY A 241 8.37 -2.35 7.73
CA GLY A 241 7.77 -2.88 6.51
C GLY A 241 6.59 -2.09 6.00
N HIS A 242 5.92 -2.69 5.02
CA HIS A 242 4.76 -2.15 4.32
C HIS A 242 4.96 -0.68 3.96
N ASN A 243 5.80 -0.43 2.96
CA ASN A 243 6.25 0.91 2.61
C ASN A 243 5.55 1.46 1.37
N GLY A 244 5.35 2.78 1.35
CA GLY A 244 5.01 3.56 0.18
C GLY A 244 6.17 4.46 -0.24
N VAL A 245 6.31 4.76 -1.55
CA VAL A 245 7.38 5.61 -2.08
C VAL A 245 6.80 6.86 -2.71
N PHE A 246 7.48 7.99 -2.52
CA PHE A 246 7.16 9.26 -3.16
C PHE A 246 8.40 10.04 -3.52
N TYR A 247 8.27 10.92 -4.52
CA TYR A 247 9.31 11.83 -4.95
C TYR A 247 8.96 13.25 -4.53
N TYR A 248 9.86 13.90 -3.76
CA TYR A 248 9.63 15.24 -3.26
C TYR A 248 10.94 16.02 -3.19
N ASP A 249 10.95 17.26 -3.64
CA ASP A 249 12.11 18.18 -3.61
C ASP A 249 13.43 17.56 -4.12
N GLY A 250 13.34 16.87 -5.27
CA GLY A 250 14.52 16.30 -5.93
C GLY A 250 14.99 14.95 -5.39
N LYS A 251 14.29 14.34 -4.42
CA LYS A 251 14.65 13.09 -3.76
C LYS A 251 13.51 12.11 -3.68
N PHE A 252 13.86 10.83 -3.64
CA PHE A 252 12.91 9.77 -3.29
C PHE A 252 12.90 9.54 -1.78
N TYR A 253 11.74 9.29 -1.25
CA TYR A 253 11.50 8.94 0.15
C TYR A 253 10.65 7.69 0.23
N SER A 254 10.86 6.93 1.30
CA SER A 254 10.00 5.81 1.68
C SER A 254 9.29 6.16 2.99
N ALA A 255 7.96 6.15 2.97
CA ALA A 255 7.15 6.10 4.18
C ALA A 255 6.96 4.63 4.55
N TYR A 256 7.14 4.26 5.81
CA TYR A 256 7.04 2.89 6.29
C TYR A 256 6.60 2.88 7.76
N HIS A 257 6.21 1.73 8.26
CA HIS A 257 6.01 1.58 9.69
C HIS A 257 7.13 0.75 10.34
N ARG A 258 7.38 1.01 11.62
CA ARG A 258 8.25 0.18 12.48
C ARG A 258 7.79 0.21 13.92
N ARG A 259 8.28 -0.71 14.72
CA ARG A 259 8.14 -0.72 16.18
C ARG A 259 9.47 -0.42 16.84
N GLU A 260 9.43 0.03 18.10
CA GLU A 260 10.63 0.10 18.93
C GLU A 260 11.17 -1.32 19.22
N PRO A 261 12.49 -1.53 19.29
CA PRO A 261 13.07 -2.86 19.45
C PRO A 261 12.56 -3.64 20.69
N GLY A 262 12.30 -2.94 21.80
CA GLY A 262 11.79 -3.54 23.06
C GLY A 262 10.26 -3.69 23.11
N ASP A 263 9.52 -3.20 22.12
CA ASP A 263 8.06 -3.24 22.16
C ASP A 263 7.54 -4.64 21.79
N SER A 264 6.72 -5.22 22.68
CA SER A 264 6.10 -6.53 22.51
C SER A 264 4.72 -6.47 21.84
N ASN A 265 4.07 -5.29 21.78
CA ASN A 265 2.75 -5.13 21.17
C ASN A 265 2.88 -4.94 19.67
N CYS A 266 2.33 -5.86 18.88
CA CYS A 266 2.41 -5.81 17.42
C CYS A 266 1.62 -4.64 16.80
N HIS A 267 0.67 -4.05 17.52
CA HIS A 267 -0.09 -2.88 17.06
C HIS A 267 0.61 -1.53 17.33
N HIS A 268 1.72 -1.49 18.05
CA HIS A 268 2.45 -0.26 18.32
C HIS A 268 3.35 0.16 17.14
N ARG A 269 2.83 0.08 15.92
CA ARG A 269 3.54 0.48 14.72
C ARG A 269 3.56 2.01 14.59
N LYS A 270 4.72 2.58 14.36
CA LYS A 270 4.97 4.02 14.26
C LYS A 270 5.30 4.41 12.84
N LEU A 271 4.71 5.49 12.36
CA LEU A 271 4.93 6.01 11.01
C LEU A 271 6.29 6.73 10.92
N CYS A 272 7.11 6.31 9.98
CA CYS A 272 8.43 6.85 9.71
C CYS A 272 8.59 7.20 8.22
N ILE A 273 9.52 8.12 7.94
CA ILE A 273 9.95 8.47 6.58
C ILE A 273 11.48 8.56 6.58
N ASP A 274 12.12 7.95 5.61
CA ASP A 274 13.55 8.14 5.34
C ASP A 274 13.81 8.25 3.83
N GLU A 275 14.97 8.79 3.46
CA GLU A 275 15.38 8.92 2.07
C GLU A 275 15.63 7.53 1.47
N LEU A 276 15.10 7.31 0.27
CA LEU A 276 15.32 6.11 -0.54
C LEU A 276 16.35 6.46 -1.63
N GLU A 277 17.54 5.93 -1.50
CA GLU A 277 18.60 6.16 -2.47
C GLU A 277 18.40 5.28 -3.72
N ILE A 278 18.56 5.91 -4.90
CA ILE A 278 18.58 5.22 -6.19
C ILE A 278 19.92 5.49 -6.85
N LYS A 279 20.65 4.44 -7.20
CA LYS A 279 21.93 4.50 -7.91
C LYS A 279 21.95 3.46 -9.02
N ASP A 280 22.45 3.85 -10.19
CA ASP A 280 22.57 2.97 -11.36
C ASP A 280 21.27 2.21 -11.67
N GLY A 281 20.13 2.93 -11.56
CA GLY A 281 18.80 2.38 -11.80
C GLY A 281 18.32 1.33 -10.78
N LYS A 282 18.92 1.25 -9.57
CA LYS A 282 18.56 0.32 -8.50
C LYS A 282 18.28 1.01 -7.17
N LEU A 283 17.37 0.46 -6.41
CA LEU A 283 17.09 0.88 -5.03
C LEU A 283 18.19 0.37 -4.10
N PHE A 284 18.57 1.21 -3.16
CA PHE A 284 19.55 0.87 -2.13
C PHE A 284 18.85 0.70 -0.76
N PRO A 285 19.49 -0.04 0.17
CA PRO A 285 18.98 -0.19 1.54
C PRO A 285 18.77 1.15 2.23
N ILE A 286 17.64 1.29 2.93
CA ILE A 286 17.28 2.52 3.65
C ILE A 286 18.05 2.60 4.96
N SER A 287 18.76 3.72 5.16
CA SER A 287 19.34 4.08 6.44
C SER A 287 18.25 4.67 7.34
N MET A 288 17.58 3.80 8.12
CA MET A 288 16.51 4.22 9.05
C MET A 288 17.05 5.14 10.15
N THR A 289 16.26 6.20 10.52
CA THR A 289 16.60 7.19 11.56
C THR A 289 15.61 7.23 12.72
#